data_33d59dc5d7b318c9a9aaedc9c2f9e757
#
_entry.id   33d59dc5d7b318c9a9aaedc9c2f9e757
#
_cell.length_a   1.000
_cell.length_b   1.000
_cell.length_c   1.000
_cell.angle_alpha   90.00
_cell.angle_beta   90.00
_cell.angle_gamma   90.00
#
_symmetry.space_group_name_H-M   'P 1'
#
loop_
_entity.id
_entity.type
_entity.pdbx_description
1 polymer ?
#
loop_
_entity_poly.entity_id
_entity_poly.type
_entity_poly.pdbx_seq_one_letter_code
_entity_poly.pdbx_strand_id
1 'polypeptide(L)'
;DQLLRNEKSLTALYMNGKVQIAVPEKRHTGKGPALRLTGATENNLKGVDLTIPLGCMVCVTGVSGSGKSTLVDDVLRKALFRHFYQSKERPGKHKKLTGLEHLDKVIVIDQSPIGRTPRSNPATYTGAFDQIRALFAQVPSSKIRGYKVGRYSFNVKGGRCESCKGDGIIR
;
A
#
# COMPACT_ATOMS: atom_id res chain seq x y z
N ASP A 1 3.64 -27.88 22.80
CA ASP A 1 4.83 -28.74 22.67
C ASP A 1 4.84 -29.62 21.42
N GLN A 2 3.69 -30.11 20.92
CA GLN A 2 3.63 -30.90 19.68
C GLN A 2 4.03 -30.07 18.45
N LEU A 3 3.67 -28.79 18.38
CA LEU A 3 4.07 -27.89 17.29
C LEU A 3 5.60 -27.77 17.20
N LEU A 4 6.26 -27.55 18.33
CA LEU A 4 7.72 -27.37 18.38
C LEU A 4 8.51 -28.61 17.94
N ARG A 5 7.90 -29.81 18.08
CA ARG A 5 8.48 -31.08 17.64
C ARG A 5 8.29 -31.39 16.17
N ASN A 6 7.43 -30.61 15.49
CA ASN A 6 7.13 -30.84 14.07
C ASN A 6 8.17 -30.16 13.19
N GLU A 7 9.12 -30.94 12.70
CA GLU A 7 10.20 -30.43 11.82
C GLU A 7 9.73 -29.97 10.43
N LYS A 8 8.51 -30.34 10.03
CA LYS A 8 7.90 -29.87 8.76
C LYS A 8 7.15 -28.54 8.93
N SER A 9 6.95 -28.07 10.15
CA SER A 9 6.28 -26.80 10.43
C SER A 9 7.23 -25.65 10.34
N LEU A 10 7.02 -24.73 9.40
CA LEU A 10 7.80 -23.49 9.29
C LEU A 10 7.77 -22.67 10.58
N THR A 11 6.61 -22.60 11.24
CA THR A 11 6.46 -21.93 12.54
C THR A 11 7.37 -22.55 13.60
N ALA A 12 7.39 -23.90 13.67
CA ALA A 12 8.27 -24.60 14.62
C ALA A 12 9.74 -24.34 14.34
N LEU A 13 10.14 -24.30 13.08
CA LEU A 13 11.53 -23.99 12.68
C LEU A 13 11.94 -22.60 13.13
N TYR A 14 11.09 -21.59 12.99
CA TYR A 14 11.36 -20.24 13.49
C TYR A 14 11.38 -20.19 15.02
N MET A 15 10.41 -20.82 15.70
CA MET A 15 10.35 -20.83 17.16
C MET A 15 11.53 -21.57 17.79
N ASN A 16 12.04 -22.61 17.15
CA ASN A 16 13.21 -23.37 17.61
C ASN A 16 14.54 -22.72 17.18
N GLY A 17 14.53 -21.59 16.47
CA GLY A 17 15.72 -20.91 15.99
C GLY A 17 16.47 -21.64 14.86
N LYS A 18 15.89 -22.73 14.29
CA LYS A 18 16.50 -23.45 13.16
C LYS A 18 16.44 -22.61 11.87
N VAL A 19 15.47 -21.72 11.76
CA VAL A 19 15.35 -20.73 10.69
C VAL A 19 15.27 -19.36 11.32
N GLN A 20 16.01 -18.40 10.77
CA GLN A 20 16.02 -17.02 11.25
C GLN A 20 16.04 -16.07 10.06
N ILE A 21 15.44 -14.89 10.22
CA ILE A 21 15.64 -13.79 9.28
C ILE A 21 17.02 -13.21 9.53
N ALA A 22 17.91 -13.38 8.57
CA ALA A 22 19.27 -12.91 8.72
C ALA A 22 19.33 -11.39 8.95
N VAL A 23 20.07 -11.00 9.98
CA VAL A 23 20.36 -9.59 10.22
C VAL A 23 21.65 -9.25 9.46
N PRO A 24 21.65 -8.29 8.53
CA PRO A 24 22.84 -7.95 7.77
C PRO A 24 23.93 -7.41 8.68
N GLU A 25 25.17 -7.89 8.48
CA GLU A 25 26.34 -7.45 9.25
C GLU A 25 26.63 -5.96 9.04
N LYS A 26 26.46 -5.48 7.79
CA LYS A 26 26.60 -4.05 7.44
C LYS A 26 25.23 -3.42 7.28
N ARG A 27 24.93 -2.44 8.11
CA ARG A 27 23.70 -1.65 8.03
C ARG A 27 23.98 -0.27 7.42
N HIS A 28 22.99 0.29 6.74
CA HIS A 28 23.02 1.69 6.34
C HIS A 28 23.12 2.58 7.60
N THR A 29 24.10 3.47 7.61
CA THR A 29 24.37 4.31 8.78
C THR A 29 23.43 5.50 8.92
N GLY A 30 22.60 5.75 7.90
CA GLY A 30 21.75 6.95 7.83
C GLY A 30 22.54 8.27 7.73
N LYS A 31 23.85 8.19 7.48
CA LYS A 31 24.71 9.35 7.24
C LYS A 31 24.57 9.78 5.79
N GLY A 32 23.83 10.83 5.52
CA GLY A 32 23.60 11.31 4.14
C GLY A 32 22.46 12.32 4.09
N PRO A 33 21.93 12.58 2.89
CA PRO A 33 20.77 13.42 2.74
C PRO A 33 19.60 12.93 3.60
N ALA A 34 18.83 13.87 4.13
CA ALA A 34 17.71 13.56 4.98
C ALA A 34 16.55 14.52 4.73
N LEU A 35 15.34 14.00 4.77
CA LEU A 35 14.14 14.81 4.85
C LEU A 35 13.94 15.25 6.29
N ARG A 36 13.74 16.55 6.52
CA ARG A 36 13.60 17.10 7.86
C ARG A 36 12.34 17.94 7.97
N LEU A 37 11.44 17.52 8.85
CA LEU A 37 10.27 18.28 9.28
C LEU A 37 10.54 18.88 10.65
N THR A 38 10.30 20.16 10.82
CA THR A 38 10.55 20.84 12.11
C THR A 38 9.30 21.52 12.63
N GLY A 39 9.16 21.50 13.95
CA GLY A 39 8.15 22.23 14.67
C GLY A 39 6.72 21.83 14.37
N ALA A 40 6.43 20.55 14.22
CA ALA A 40 5.05 20.06 14.02
C ALA A 40 4.21 20.26 15.29
N THR A 41 3.09 21.00 15.15
CA THR A 41 2.20 21.36 16.26
C THR A 41 0.74 21.03 16.01
N GLU A 42 0.45 20.21 15.01
CA GLU A 42 -0.93 19.81 14.71
C GLU A 42 -1.47 18.85 15.78
N ASN A 43 -2.75 18.99 16.12
CA ASN A 43 -3.45 18.21 17.13
C ASN A 43 -2.68 18.16 18.48
N ASN A 44 -2.23 16.98 18.90
CA ASN A 44 -1.51 16.76 20.15
C ASN A 44 0.03 16.89 20.04
N LEU A 45 0.54 17.24 18.87
CA LEU A 45 1.98 17.44 18.68
C LEU A 45 2.47 18.74 19.36
N LYS A 46 3.57 18.66 20.06
CA LYS A 46 4.14 19.76 20.85
C LYS A 46 5.46 20.28 20.28
N GLY A 47 5.45 20.66 19.00
CA GLY A 47 6.67 21.16 18.34
C GLY A 47 7.65 20.04 17.98
N VAL A 48 7.14 18.91 17.52
CA VAL A 48 7.94 17.72 17.21
C VAL A 48 8.76 17.93 15.94
N ASP A 49 10.03 17.57 16.01
CA ASP A 49 10.94 17.49 14.86
C ASP A 49 11.09 16.04 14.42
N LEU A 50 11.11 15.81 13.10
CA LEU A 50 11.28 14.51 12.50
C LEU A 50 12.40 14.56 11.45
N THR A 51 13.38 13.67 11.57
CA THR A 51 14.43 13.49 10.57
C THR A 51 14.33 12.10 9.98
N ILE A 52 14.18 12.02 8.67
CA ILE A 52 14.12 10.78 7.91
C ILE A 52 15.38 10.68 7.05
N PRO A 53 16.38 9.86 7.42
CA PRO A 53 17.53 9.62 6.58
C PRO A 53 17.11 8.93 5.29
N LEU A 54 17.57 9.42 4.15
CA LEU A 54 17.23 8.83 2.85
C LEU A 54 18.00 7.52 2.62
N GLY A 55 17.42 6.64 1.81
CA GLY A 55 17.98 5.31 1.56
C GLY A 55 17.86 4.35 2.74
N CYS A 56 17.10 4.69 3.77
CA CYS A 56 16.89 3.87 4.96
C CYS A 56 15.39 3.55 5.15
N MET A 57 15.12 2.39 5.77
CA MET A 57 13.80 2.09 6.30
C MET A 57 13.67 2.79 7.66
N VAL A 58 12.64 3.62 7.81
CA VAL A 58 12.34 4.35 9.04
C VAL A 58 11.00 3.90 9.60
N CYS A 59 10.98 3.45 10.85
CA CYS A 59 9.76 3.05 11.55
C CYS A 59 9.34 4.13 12.55
N VAL A 60 8.08 4.59 12.46
CA VAL A 60 7.47 5.47 13.44
C VAL A 60 6.61 4.63 14.38
N THR A 61 7.05 4.50 15.62
CA THR A 61 6.42 3.66 16.65
C THR A 61 5.91 4.47 17.82
N GLY A 62 5.09 3.87 18.67
CA GLY A 62 4.55 4.49 19.86
C GLY A 62 3.14 3.97 20.20
N VAL A 63 2.65 4.32 21.38
CA VAL A 63 1.31 3.94 21.83
C VAL A 63 0.20 4.57 20.98
N SER A 64 -1.00 3.97 21.05
CA SER A 64 -2.17 4.57 20.37
C SER A 64 -2.44 5.99 20.90
N GLY A 65 -2.79 6.90 20.00
CA GLY A 65 -3.03 8.30 20.37
C GLY A 65 -1.78 9.17 20.58
N SER A 66 -0.55 8.62 20.44
CA SER A 66 0.69 9.41 20.62
C SER A 66 0.96 10.46 19.52
N GLY A 67 0.14 10.52 18.46
CA GLY A 67 0.30 11.50 17.38
C GLY A 67 1.04 10.98 16.15
N LYS A 68 1.33 9.69 16.04
CA LYS A 68 2.02 9.10 14.87
C LYS A 68 1.32 9.42 13.55
N SER A 69 0.02 9.13 13.47
CA SER A 69 -0.77 9.41 12.25
C SER A 69 -0.86 10.91 11.98
N THR A 70 -0.98 11.74 13.01
CA THR A 70 -0.94 13.18 12.85
C THR A 70 0.39 13.63 12.25
N LEU A 71 1.53 13.13 12.78
CA LEU A 71 2.85 13.51 12.29
C LEU A 71 3.09 13.02 10.85
N VAL A 72 2.76 11.75 10.57
CA VAL A 72 3.05 11.13 9.27
C VAL A 72 2.01 11.51 8.22
N ASP A 73 0.70 11.36 8.51
CA ASP A 73 -0.35 11.57 7.51
C ASP A 73 -0.78 13.02 7.43
N ASP A 74 -1.11 13.67 8.57
CA ASP A 74 -1.67 15.01 8.53
C ASP A 74 -0.62 16.07 8.25
N VAL A 75 0.61 15.90 8.74
CA VAL A 75 1.67 16.88 8.51
C VAL A 75 2.55 16.48 7.34
N LEU A 76 3.33 15.40 7.47
CA LEU A 76 4.37 15.04 6.50
C LEU A 76 3.80 14.68 5.12
N ARG A 77 2.89 13.71 5.05
CA ARG A 77 2.29 13.28 3.78
C ARG A 77 1.64 14.44 3.03
N LYS A 78 0.78 15.21 3.72
CA LYS A 78 0.08 16.34 3.09
C LYS A 78 1.06 17.44 2.63
N ALA A 79 2.14 17.70 3.38
CA ALA A 79 3.16 18.65 2.98
C ALA A 79 3.92 18.19 1.72
N LEU A 80 4.27 16.91 1.66
CA LEU A 80 4.90 16.30 0.48
C LEU A 80 3.96 16.31 -0.73
N PHE A 81 2.68 15.95 -0.55
CA PHE A 81 1.70 15.95 -1.63
C PHE A 81 1.43 17.35 -2.17
N ARG A 82 1.45 18.35 -1.30
CA ARG A 82 1.34 19.75 -1.73
C ARG A 82 2.53 20.17 -2.57
N HIS A 83 3.74 19.73 -2.22
CA HIS A 83 4.96 20.06 -2.96
C HIS A 83 5.03 19.35 -4.32
N PHE A 84 4.85 18.03 -4.36
CA PHE A 84 5.04 17.23 -5.58
C PHE A 84 3.82 17.21 -6.50
N TYR A 85 2.62 17.23 -5.94
CA TYR A 85 1.38 17.00 -6.69
C TYR A 85 0.40 18.17 -6.63
N GLN A 86 0.80 19.31 -6.05
CA GLN A 86 -0.04 20.51 -5.90
C GLN A 86 -1.40 20.21 -5.24
N SER A 87 -1.41 19.25 -4.32
CA SER A 87 -2.61 18.83 -3.62
C SER A 87 -3.26 20.02 -2.90
N LYS A 88 -4.60 20.08 -2.95
CA LYS A 88 -5.39 21.09 -2.23
C LYS A 88 -5.50 20.81 -0.73
N GLU A 89 -5.13 19.60 -0.28
CA GLU A 89 -5.09 19.26 1.13
C GLU A 89 -4.09 20.16 1.88
N ARG A 90 -4.56 20.79 2.93
CA ARG A 90 -3.68 21.62 3.78
C ARG A 90 -2.89 20.72 4.72
N PRO A 91 -1.56 20.82 4.73
CA PRO A 91 -0.74 20.13 5.72
C PRO A 91 -1.01 20.69 7.12
N GLY A 92 -0.91 19.82 8.11
CA GLY A 92 -0.98 20.23 9.51
C GLY A 92 0.11 21.24 9.88
N LYS A 93 -0.08 21.95 10.98
CA LYS A 93 0.79 23.04 11.43
C LYS A 93 2.21 22.54 11.69
N HIS A 94 3.18 23.14 11.01
CA HIS A 94 4.61 22.89 11.16
C HIS A 94 5.41 24.14 10.74
N LYS A 95 6.67 24.21 11.14
CA LYS A 95 7.53 25.34 10.80
C LYS A 95 8.14 25.20 9.42
N LYS A 96 8.82 24.08 9.13
CA LYS A 96 9.57 23.91 7.89
C LYS A 96 9.72 22.44 7.51
N LEU A 97 9.74 22.17 6.20
CA LEU A 97 10.10 20.89 5.62
C LEU A 97 11.26 21.13 4.64
N THR A 98 12.37 20.39 4.80
CA THR A 98 13.60 20.52 3.98
C THR A 98 14.11 19.17 3.53
N GLY A 99 14.97 19.13 2.50
CA GLY A 99 15.47 17.89 1.89
C GLY A 99 14.58 17.37 0.76
N LEU A 100 13.65 18.19 0.28
CA LEU A 100 12.72 17.86 -0.81
C LEU A 100 13.43 17.68 -2.14
N GLU A 101 14.56 18.38 -2.33
CA GLU A 101 15.43 18.32 -3.51
C GLU A 101 16.05 16.94 -3.77
N HIS A 102 15.98 16.06 -2.79
CA HIS A 102 16.49 14.69 -2.89
C HIS A 102 15.40 13.66 -3.23
N LEU A 103 14.18 14.08 -3.46
CA LEU A 103 13.02 13.23 -3.71
C LEU A 103 12.38 13.57 -5.05
N ASP A 104 11.98 12.55 -5.81
CA ASP A 104 11.29 12.72 -7.09
C ASP A 104 9.77 12.60 -6.93
N LYS A 105 9.32 11.71 -6.04
CA LYS A 105 7.90 11.41 -5.85
C LYS A 105 7.63 10.80 -4.49
N VAL A 106 6.36 10.76 -4.12
CA VAL A 106 5.86 10.11 -2.89
C VAL A 106 4.82 9.06 -3.25
N ILE A 107 4.98 7.87 -2.73
CA ILE A 107 4.00 6.79 -2.86
C ILE A 107 3.44 6.50 -1.47
N VAL A 108 2.13 6.51 -1.34
CA VAL A 108 1.44 6.16 -0.09
C VAL A 108 0.80 4.79 -0.27
N ILE A 109 1.11 3.90 0.66
CA ILE A 109 0.46 2.60 0.78
C ILE A 109 -0.25 2.61 2.12
N ASP A 110 -1.57 2.48 2.09
CA ASP A 110 -2.39 2.44 3.28
C ASP A 110 -2.98 1.04 3.50
N GLN A 111 -3.71 0.87 4.58
CA GLN A 111 -4.40 -0.37 4.92
C GLN A 111 -5.85 -0.40 4.40
N SER A 112 -6.22 0.52 3.54
CA SER A 112 -7.55 0.54 2.95
C SER A 112 -7.79 -0.75 2.16
N PRO A 113 -8.94 -1.40 2.33
CA PRO A 113 -9.25 -2.59 1.56
C PRO A 113 -9.31 -2.26 0.07
N ILE A 114 -8.71 -3.12 -0.76
CA ILE A 114 -8.76 -3.01 -2.22
C ILE A 114 -10.20 -3.23 -2.67
N GLY A 115 -10.90 -2.12 -2.89
CA GLY A 115 -12.31 -2.10 -3.28
C GLY A 115 -13.28 -2.31 -2.11
N ARG A 116 -14.45 -1.74 -2.25
CA ARG A 116 -15.53 -1.79 -1.23
C ARG A 116 -16.64 -2.77 -1.58
N THR A 117 -16.49 -3.52 -2.65
CA THR A 117 -17.52 -4.43 -3.15
C THR A 117 -16.96 -5.83 -3.42
N PRO A 118 -17.78 -6.89 -3.35
CA PRO A 118 -17.38 -8.24 -3.73
C PRO A 118 -16.82 -8.38 -5.15
N ARG A 119 -17.12 -7.39 -6.01
CA ARG A 119 -16.66 -7.32 -7.40
C ARG A 119 -15.23 -6.77 -7.53
N SER A 120 -14.69 -6.21 -6.46
CA SER A 120 -13.34 -5.65 -6.44
C SER A 120 -12.35 -6.73 -6.03
N ASN A 121 -11.40 -7.03 -6.90
CA ASN A 121 -10.32 -7.97 -6.64
C ASN A 121 -8.98 -7.39 -7.12
N PRO A 122 -7.84 -7.93 -6.67
CA PRO A 122 -6.52 -7.41 -7.03
C PRO A 122 -6.28 -7.32 -8.53
N ALA A 123 -6.72 -8.31 -9.31
CA ALA A 123 -6.51 -8.33 -10.74
C ALA A 123 -7.31 -7.22 -11.47
N THR A 124 -8.49 -6.87 -10.97
CA THR A 124 -9.26 -5.72 -11.48
C THR A 124 -8.62 -4.40 -11.08
N TYR A 125 -8.15 -4.30 -9.83
CA TYR A 125 -7.53 -3.09 -9.31
C TYR A 125 -6.22 -2.74 -10.04
N THR A 126 -5.40 -3.73 -10.33
CA THR A 126 -4.13 -3.55 -11.06
C THR A 126 -4.29 -3.42 -12.59
N GLY A 127 -5.51 -3.59 -13.12
CA GLY A 127 -5.77 -3.60 -14.56
C GLY A 127 -5.37 -4.88 -15.29
N ALA A 128 -4.83 -5.88 -14.59
CA ALA A 128 -4.43 -7.16 -15.19
C ALA A 128 -5.60 -7.88 -15.86
N PHE A 129 -6.81 -7.77 -15.30
CA PHE A 129 -8.02 -8.36 -15.87
C PHE A 129 -8.40 -7.78 -17.23
N ASP A 130 -8.05 -6.52 -17.51
CA ASP A 130 -8.34 -5.89 -18.81
C ASP A 130 -7.56 -6.58 -19.92
N GLN A 131 -6.28 -6.86 -19.68
CA GLN A 131 -5.43 -7.59 -20.62
C GLN A 131 -5.89 -9.05 -20.81
N ILE A 132 -6.26 -9.72 -19.72
CA ILE A 132 -6.80 -11.08 -19.75
C ILE A 132 -8.08 -11.13 -20.59
N ARG A 133 -9.02 -10.22 -20.37
CA ARG A 133 -10.26 -10.14 -21.14
C ARG A 133 -10.01 -9.87 -22.63
N ALA A 134 -9.07 -8.99 -22.94
CA ALA A 134 -8.68 -8.71 -24.32
C ALA A 134 -8.11 -9.96 -25.01
N LEU A 135 -7.25 -10.71 -24.31
CA LEU A 135 -6.71 -11.97 -24.81
C LEU A 135 -7.82 -13.01 -25.09
N PHE A 136 -8.73 -13.21 -24.14
CA PHE A 136 -9.84 -14.15 -24.32
C PHE A 136 -10.78 -13.77 -25.47
N ALA A 137 -10.98 -12.48 -25.73
CA ALA A 137 -11.77 -12.02 -26.87
C ALA A 137 -11.10 -12.32 -28.23
N GLN A 138 -9.78 -12.53 -28.24
CA GLN A 138 -9.01 -12.80 -29.48
C GLN A 138 -8.93 -14.28 -29.85
N VAL A 139 -9.23 -15.20 -28.92
CA VAL A 139 -9.16 -16.63 -29.22
C VAL A 139 -10.14 -17.04 -30.32
N PRO A 140 -9.82 -18.05 -31.17
CA PRO A 140 -10.64 -18.43 -32.32
C PRO A 140 -12.11 -18.73 -31.97
N SER A 141 -12.35 -19.43 -30.87
CA SER A 141 -13.71 -19.76 -30.41
C SER A 141 -14.54 -18.53 -30.05
N SER A 142 -13.90 -17.48 -29.56
CA SER A 142 -14.56 -16.21 -29.23
C SER A 142 -14.92 -15.43 -30.49
N LYS A 143 -14.01 -15.39 -31.45
CA LYS A 143 -14.23 -14.74 -32.76
C LYS A 143 -15.36 -15.38 -33.53
N ILE A 144 -15.40 -16.73 -33.60
CA ILE A 144 -16.47 -17.50 -34.26
C ILE A 144 -17.84 -17.16 -33.63
N ARG A 145 -17.90 -16.98 -32.31
CA ARG A 145 -19.14 -16.67 -31.57
C ARG A 145 -19.45 -15.18 -31.48
N GLY A 146 -18.60 -14.31 -32.04
CA GLY A 146 -18.77 -12.85 -31.95
C GLY A 146 -18.60 -12.27 -30.54
N TYR A 147 -17.88 -12.97 -29.65
CA TYR A 147 -17.68 -12.52 -28.28
C TYR A 147 -16.70 -11.36 -28.22
N LYS A 148 -17.12 -10.25 -27.62
CA LYS A 148 -16.29 -9.07 -27.34
C LYS A 148 -15.77 -9.10 -25.90
N VAL A 149 -14.86 -8.21 -25.54
CA VAL A 149 -14.23 -8.08 -24.22
C VAL A 149 -15.26 -8.07 -23.08
N GLY A 150 -16.39 -7.41 -23.27
CA GLY A 150 -17.48 -7.37 -22.28
C GLY A 150 -18.06 -8.74 -21.90
N ARG A 151 -17.99 -9.76 -22.80
CA ARG A 151 -18.45 -11.12 -22.51
C ARG A 151 -17.67 -11.77 -21.36
N TYR A 152 -16.43 -11.36 -21.15
CA TYR A 152 -15.53 -11.88 -20.13
C TYR A 152 -15.49 -10.99 -18.87
N SER A 153 -16.45 -10.06 -18.74
CA SER A 153 -16.57 -9.20 -17.57
C SER A 153 -17.70 -9.68 -16.66
N PHE A 154 -17.39 -9.86 -15.38
CA PHE A 154 -18.39 -10.16 -14.36
C PHE A 154 -19.18 -8.92 -13.91
N ASN A 155 -18.83 -7.72 -14.40
CA ASN A 155 -19.52 -6.46 -14.07
C ASN A 155 -20.53 -6.02 -15.13
N VAL A 156 -20.41 -6.49 -16.37
CA VAL A 156 -21.18 -6.01 -17.52
C VAL A 156 -22.30 -6.99 -17.85
N LYS A 157 -23.50 -6.45 -18.15
CA LYS A 157 -24.63 -7.27 -18.63
C LYS A 157 -24.22 -8.04 -19.89
N GLY A 158 -24.57 -9.32 -19.96
CA GLY A 158 -24.17 -10.22 -21.04
C GLY A 158 -22.83 -10.94 -20.83
N GLY A 159 -21.99 -10.48 -19.90
CA GLY A 159 -20.80 -11.17 -19.43
C GLY A 159 -20.97 -11.75 -18.02
N ARG A 160 -21.65 -11.02 -17.16
CA ARG A 160 -21.90 -11.41 -15.77
C ARG A 160 -23.03 -12.46 -15.65
N CYS A 161 -23.01 -13.19 -14.55
CA CYS A 161 -24.15 -13.99 -14.12
C CYS A 161 -25.30 -13.05 -13.73
N GLU A 162 -26.49 -13.22 -14.30
CA GLU A 162 -27.61 -12.33 -13.99
C GLU A 162 -28.27 -12.66 -12.64
N SER A 163 -28.11 -13.89 -12.11
CA SER A 163 -28.64 -14.25 -10.79
C SER A 163 -27.90 -13.54 -9.65
N CYS A 164 -26.57 -13.60 -9.63
CA CYS A 164 -25.75 -12.90 -8.62
C CYS A 164 -25.30 -11.50 -9.08
N LYS A 165 -25.63 -11.09 -10.30
CA LYS A 165 -25.24 -9.81 -10.93
C LYS A 165 -23.72 -9.51 -10.86
N GLY A 166 -22.90 -10.55 -10.75
CA GLY A 166 -21.44 -10.46 -10.66
C GLY A 166 -20.91 -10.47 -9.22
N ASP A 167 -21.73 -10.62 -8.20
CA ASP A 167 -21.29 -10.65 -6.80
C ASP A 167 -20.69 -12.00 -6.36
N GLY A 168 -20.93 -13.07 -7.17
CA GLY A 168 -20.48 -14.43 -6.83
C GLY A 168 -21.34 -15.11 -5.76
N ILE A 169 -22.20 -14.38 -5.09
CA ILE A 169 -23.08 -14.84 -4.01
C ILE A 169 -24.50 -14.37 -4.32
N ILE A 170 -25.47 -15.26 -4.18
CA ILE A 170 -26.89 -14.93 -4.23
C ILE A 170 -27.33 -14.62 -2.79
N ARG A 171 -27.89 -13.45 -2.58
CA ARG A 171 -28.44 -13.01 -1.29
C ARG A 171 -29.96 -13.06 -1.32
#